data_fb6057952b07db4971054d6c9a6a8ac3
#
_entry.id   fb6057952b07db4971054d6c9a6a8ac3
#
_cell.length_a   1.000
_cell.length_b   1.000
_cell.length_c   1.000
_cell.angle_alpha   90.00
_cell.angle_beta   90.00
_cell.angle_gamma   90.00
#
_symmetry.space_group_name_H-M   'P 1'
#
loop_
_entity.id
_entity.type
_entity.pdbx_description
1 polymer ?
#
loop_
_entity_poly.entity_id
_entity_poly.type
_entity_poly.pdbx_seq_one_letter_code
_entity_poly.pdbx_strand_id
1 'polypeptide(L)'
;FYWIIGGVGIVCSLILLYNLSTAVLLGLVCLLMMFVGHISLIRIGRMMLVLLLLLVALLGLAKITPETTHRVLPRLETWSNRLTEHLDDRASDNDLVKDDNPQVITDDNYQVSHAKIAIARGGLFGKMPGRSVQRDFLPLAYSDFIFAIIIEELGLVGGTVVLLLYIMLLIRVGIIARRCNLLFQKYLVIGCGLMIVIQALTNMAVAVNLMPVTGQPLPLISRGGTSTVLT
;
A
#
# COMPACT_ATOMS: atom_id res chain seq x y z
N PHE A 1 5.18 -18.14 -21.42
CA PHE A 1 4.20 -17.11 -21.02
C PHE A 1 3.19 -17.68 -20.04
N TYR A 2 2.38 -18.70 -20.41
CA TYR A 2 1.34 -19.29 -19.55
C TYR A 2 1.87 -19.86 -18.24
N TRP A 3 3.05 -20.49 -18.25
CA TRP A 3 3.70 -21.03 -17.06
C TRP A 3 4.09 -19.94 -16.04
N ILE A 4 4.59 -18.80 -16.54
CA ILE A 4 4.93 -17.66 -15.65
C ILE A 4 3.67 -17.09 -15.00
N ILE A 5 2.60 -16.91 -15.79
CA ILE A 5 1.32 -16.40 -15.28
C ILE A 5 0.72 -17.37 -14.27
N GLY A 6 0.74 -18.68 -14.57
CA GLY A 6 0.28 -19.70 -13.64
C GLY A 6 1.05 -19.66 -12.33
N GLY A 7 2.38 -19.56 -12.38
CA GLY A 7 3.23 -19.44 -11.21
C GLY A 7 2.93 -18.18 -10.39
N VAL A 8 2.85 -17.01 -11.02
CA VAL A 8 2.48 -15.75 -10.36
C VAL A 8 1.08 -15.85 -9.75
N GLY A 9 0.11 -16.41 -10.49
CA GLY A 9 -1.25 -16.59 -10.01
C GLY A 9 -1.34 -17.48 -8.76
N ILE A 10 -0.61 -18.60 -8.75
CA ILE A 10 -0.54 -19.49 -7.59
C ILE A 10 0.07 -18.79 -6.37
N VAL A 11 1.20 -18.10 -6.56
CA VAL A 11 1.87 -17.37 -5.47
C VAL A 11 0.98 -16.24 -4.94
N CYS A 12 0.38 -15.45 -5.82
CA CYS A 12 -0.54 -14.39 -5.41
C CYS A 12 -1.77 -14.96 -4.67
N SER A 13 -2.32 -16.10 -5.11
CA SER A 13 -3.46 -16.75 -4.44
C SER A 13 -3.10 -17.25 -3.04
N LEU A 14 -1.91 -17.82 -2.88
CA LEU A 14 -1.43 -18.27 -1.57
C LEU A 14 -1.21 -17.09 -0.61
N ILE A 15 -0.61 -16.01 -1.10
CA ILE A 15 -0.39 -14.79 -0.30
C ILE A 15 -1.73 -14.12 0.04
N LEU A 16 -2.69 -14.13 -0.87
CA LEU A 16 -4.02 -13.53 -0.70
C LEU A 16 -4.76 -14.12 0.51
N LEU A 17 -4.59 -15.40 0.78
CA LEU A 17 -5.19 -16.06 1.96
C LEU A 17 -4.72 -15.44 3.29
N TYR A 18 -3.47 -14.96 3.34
CA TYR A 18 -2.86 -14.42 4.55
C TYR A 18 -2.76 -12.88 4.57
N ASN A 19 -2.48 -12.28 3.42
CA ASN A 19 -2.25 -10.84 3.31
C ASN A 19 -2.65 -10.30 1.94
N LEU A 20 -3.88 -9.76 1.88
CA LEU A 20 -4.44 -9.22 0.64
C LEU A 20 -3.62 -8.04 0.12
N SER A 21 -3.15 -7.14 0.99
CA SER A 21 -2.38 -5.95 0.59
C SER A 21 -1.09 -6.33 -0.12
N THR A 22 -0.35 -7.32 0.41
CA THR A 22 0.88 -7.82 -0.21
C THR A 22 0.59 -8.52 -1.53
N ALA A 23 -0.49 -9.30 -1.62
CA ALA A 23 -0.89 -9.97 -2.85
C ALA A 23 -1.25 -8.98 -3.96
N VAL A 24 -2.00 -7.93 -3.64
CA VAL A 24 -2.37 -6.85 -4.57
C VAL A 24 -1.13 -6.09 -5.04
N LEU A 25 -0.22 -5.74 -4.12
CA LEU A 25 1.02 -5.05 -4.43
C LEU A 25 1.89 -5.89 -5.37
N LEU A 26 2.10 -7.17 -5.04
CA LEU A 26 2.87 -8.09 -5.89
C LEU A 26 2.22 -8.25 -7.26
N GLY A 27 0.89 -8.42 -7.31
CA GLY A 27 0.13 -8.50 -8.55
C GLY A 27 0.29 -7.25 -9.41
N LEU A 28 0.23 -6.06 -8.80
CA LEU A 28 0.43 -4.78 -9.49
C LEU A 28 1.84 -4.67 -10.08
N VAL A 29 2.87 -5.03 -9.31
CA VAL A 29 4.26 -5.05 -9.80
C VAL A 29 4.41 -6.02 -10.97
N CYS A 30 3.85 -7.22 -10.88
CA CYS A 30 3.89 -8.20 -11.97
C CYS A 30 3.18 -7.67 -13.23
N LEU A 31 2.04 -7.01 -13.10
CA LEU A 31 1.33 -6.38 -14.21
C LEU A 31 2.17 -5.27 -14.88
N LEU A 32 2.79 -4.40 -14.08
CA LEU A 32 3.68 -3.36 -14.60
C LEU A 32 4.89 -3.96 -15.30
N MET A 33 5.46 -5.04 -14.75
CA MET A 33 6.56 -5.77 -15.40
C MET A 33 6.14 -6.38 -16.74
N MET A 34 4.92 -6.92 -16.83
CA MET A 34 4.37 -7.42 -18.10
C MET A 34 4.17 -6.28 -19.11
N PHE A 35 3.73 -5.12 -18.66
CA PHE A 35 3.58 -3.93 -19.49
C PHE A 35 4.94 -3.45 -20.02
N VAL A 36 5.95 -3.33 -19.15
CA VAL A 36 7.33 -2.98 -19.51
C VAL A 36 7.95 -4.03 -20.46
N GLY A 37 7.54 -5.31 -20.31
CA GLY A 37 7.93 -6.41 -21.19
C GLY A 37 7.27 -6.40 -22.59
N HIS A 38 6.54 -5.33 -22.94
CA HIS A 38 5.81 -5.19 -24.21
C HIS A 38 4.83 -6.33 -24.50
N ILE A 39 4.24 -6.92 -23.46
CA ILE A 39 3.18 -7.90 -23.63
C ILE A 39 1.91 -7.17 -24.10
N SER A 40 1.22 -7.73 -25.10
CA SER A 40 0.02 -7.09 -25.66
C SER A 40 -1.04 -6.84 -24.57
N LEU A 41 -1.59 -5.63 -24.54
CA LEU A 41 -2.61 -5.21 -23.57
C LEU A 41 -3.83 -6.13 -23.54
N ILE A 42 -4.19 -6.74 -24.69
CA ILE A 42 -5.29 -7.72 -24.79
C ILE A 42 -5.01 -8.95 -23.92
N ARG A 43 -3.75 -9.42 -23.88
CA ARG A 43 -3.37 -10.57 -23.03
C ARG A 43 -3.39 -10.21 -21.56
N ILE A 44 -2.93 -9.01 -21.22
CA ILE A 44 -2.99 -8.47 -19.85
C ILE A 44 -4.46 -8.31 -19.42
N GLY A 45 -5.30 -7.73 -20.27
CA GLY A 45 -6.74 -7.55 -19.99
C GLY A 45 -7.48 -8.88 -19.81
N ARG A 46 -7.18 -9.89 -20.63
CA ARG A 46 -7.75 -11.25 -20.45
C ARG A 46 -7.34 -11.87 -19.12
N MET A 47 -6.09 -11.69 -18.71
CA MET A 47 -5.59 -12.17 -17.43
C MET A 47 -6.28 -11.47 -16.26
N MET A 48 -6.44 -10.14 -16.33
CA MET A 48 -7.17 -9.36 -15.33
C MET A 48 -8.64 -9.80 -15.23
N LEU A 49 -9.28 -10.09 -16.37
CA LEU A 49 -10.64 -10.61 -16.38
C LEU A 49 -10.74 -11.97 -15.68
N VAL A 50 -9.81 -12.88 -15.95
CA VAL A 50 -9.76 -14.20 -15.29
C VAL A 50 -9.55 -14.04 -13.77
N LEU A 51 -8.63 -13.15 -13.35
CA LEU A 51 -8.39 -12.88 -11.95
C LEU A 51 -9.63 -12.28 -11.27
N LEU A 52 -10.31 -11.35 -11.93
CA LEU A 52 -11.55 -10.74 -11.46
C LEU A 52 -12.68 -11.78 -11.33
N LEU A 53 -12.85 -12.64 -12.34
CA LEU A 53 -13.83 -13.73 -12.30
C LEU A 53 -13.54 -14.72 -11.17
N LEU A 54 -12.26 -15.05 -10.94
CA LEU A 54 -11.83 -15.91 -9.84
C LEU A 54 -12.14 -15.25 -8.49
N LEU A 55 -11.87 -13.95 -8.35
CA LEU A 55 -12.19 -13.19 -7.13
C LEU A 55 -13.69 -13.14 -6.88
N VAL A 56 -14.50 -12.87 -7.90
CA VAL A 56 -15.97 -12.86 -7.81
C VAL A 56 -16.51 -14.25 -7.46
N ALA A 57 -15.94 -15.30 -8.05
CA ALA A 57 -16.31 -16.69 -7.73
C ALA A 57 -15.99 -17.04 -6.27
N LEU A 58 -14.80 -16.64 -5.77
CA LEU A 58 -14.41 -16.81 -4.37
C LEU A 58 -15.36 -16.07 -3.41
N LEU A 59 -15.69 -14.82 -3.73
CA LEU A 59 -16.64 -14.03 -2.93
C LEU A 59 -18.05 -14.59 -2.99
N GLY A 60 -18.48 -15.14 -4.13
CA GLY A 60 -19.76 -15.81 -4.30
C GLY A 60 -19.85 -17.11 -3.49
N LEU A 61 -18.81 -17.94 -3.53
CA LEU A 61 -18.70 -19.15 -2.69
C LEU A 61 -18.68 -18.80 -1.19
N ALA A 62 -18.03 -17.69 -0.83
CA ALA A 62 -18.00 -17.18 0.53
C ALA A 62 -19.39 -16.85 1.08
N LYS A 63 -20.29 -16.32 0.25
CA LYS A 63 -21.69 -16.03 0.66
C LYS A 63 -22.56 -17.28 0.79
N ILE A 64 -22.25 -18.33 0.03
CA ILE A 64 -23.05 -19.59 0.02
C ILE A 64 -22.66 -20.50 1.19
N THR A 65 -21.41 -20.47 1.65
CA THR A 65 -20.90 -21.33 2.73
C THR A 65 -20.18 -20.52 3.81
N PRO A 66 -20.93 -19.80 4.68
CA PRO A 66 -20.34 -18.90 5.67
C PRO A 66 -19.41 -19.61 6.67
N GLU A 67 -19.78 -20.81 7.13
CA GLU A 67 -18.95 -21.57 8.10
C GLU A 67 -17.57 -21.96 7.57
N THR A 68 -17.47 -22.31 6.29
CA THR A 68 -16.20 -22.71 5.66
C THR A 68 -15.35 -21.47 5.34
N THR A 69 -15.98 -20.35 5.06
CA THR A 69 -15.31 -19.11 4.69
C THR A 69 -14.62 -18.46 5.87
N HIS A 70 -15.21 -18.44 7.06
CA HIS A 70 -14.57 -17.97 8.29
C HIS A 70 -13.31 -18.77 8.64
N ARG A 71 -13.24 -20.05 8.25
CA ARG A 71 -12.04 -20.88 8.44
C ARG A 71 -10.95 -20.64 7.40
N VAL A 72 -11.34 -20.43 6.14
CA VAL A 72 -10.39 -20.37 5.01
C VAL A 72 -9.95 -18.92 4.72
N LEU A 73 -10.82 -17.95 4.93
CA LEU A 73 -10.58 -16.54 4.59
C LEU A 73 -10.94 -15.58 5.76
N PRO A 74 -10.34 -15.76 6.95
CA PRO A 74 -10.69 -14.95 8.12
C PRO A 74 -10.38 -13.46 7.95
N ARG A 75 -9.57 -13.11 6.95
CA ARG A 75 -9.15 -11.72 6.68
C ARG A 75 -9.97 -10.97 5.62
N LEU A 76 -10.86 -11.64 4.89
CA LEU A 76 -11.74 -10.95 3.94
C LEU A 76 -12.72 -10.02 4.66
N GLU A 77 -13.24 -10.45 5.82
CA GLU A 77 -14.13 -9.63 6.65
C GLU A 77 -13.41 -8.37 7.16
N THR A 78 -12.20 -8.53 7.66
CA THR A 78 -11.36 -7.40 8.08
C THR A 78 -11.12 -6.42 6.94
N TRP A 79 -10.95 -6.91 5.72
CA TRP A 79 -10.67 -6.07 4.57
C TRP A 79 -11.93 -5.37 4.03
N SER A 80 -13.07 -6.08 4.02
CA SER A 80 -14.35 -5.46 3.66
C SER A 80 -14.70 -4.35 4.64
N ASN A 81 -14.48 -4.56 5.94
CA ASN A 81 -14.72 -3.56 6.97
C ASN A 81 -13.81 -2.34 6.79
N ARG A 82 -12.51 -2.55 6.58
CA ARG A 82 -11.57 -1.44 6.31
C ARG A 82 -11.92 -0.63 5.05
N LEU A 83 -12.42 -1.30 4.01
CA LEU A 83 -12.82 -0.62 2.79
C LEU A 83 -14.11 0.19 3.00
N THR A 84 -15.10 -0.39 3.67
CA THR A 84 -16.36 0.29 3.99
C THR A 84 -16.10 1.49 4.88
N GLU A 85 -15.32 1.31 5.94
CA GLU A 85 -14.92 2.37 6.86
C GLU A 85 -14.16 3.51 6.15
N HIS A 86 -13.23 3.17 5.26
CA HIS A 86 -12.52 4.18 4.46
C HIS A 86 -13.44 4.95 3.52
N LEU A 87 -14.47 4.31 2.96
CA LEU A 87 -15.46 4.97 2.11
C LEU A 87 -16.41 5.85 2.93
N ASP A 88 -16.82 5.38 4.10
CA ASP A 88 -17.67 6.12 5.02
C ASP A 88 -16.94 7.35 5.60
N ASP A 89 -15.67 7.20 5.97
CA ASP A 89 -14.80 8.32 6.39
C ASP A 89 -14.68 9.38 5.31
N ARG A 90 -14.52 8.98 4.04
CA ARG A 90 -14.47 9.92 2.92
C ARG A 90 -15.81 10.60 2.63
N ALA A 91 -16.90 9.88 2.80
CA ALA A 91 -18.24 10.46 2.67
C ALA A 91 -18.48 11.51 3.78
N SER A 92 -18.11 11.18 5.02
CA SER A 92 -18.19 12.07 6.16
C SER A 92 -17.29 13.30 6.03
N ASP A 93 -16.06 13.16 5.52
CA ASP A 93 -15.15 14.31 5.26
C ASP A 93 -15.74 15.29 4.23
N ASN A 94 -16.58 14.82 3.29
CA ASN A 94 -17.28 15.69 2.34
C ASN A 94 -18.50 16.39 2.96
N ASP A 95 -19.12 15.79 3.98
CA ASP A 95 -20.28 16.36 4.68
C ASP A 95 -19.87 17.30 5.84
N LEU A 96 -18.62 17.25 6.31
CA LEU A 96 -18.09 18.07 7.40
C LEU A 96 -18.08 19.59 7.15
N VAL A 97 -18.46 20.02 5.95
CA VAL A 97 -18.75 21.45 5.70
C VAL A 97 -20.06 21.89 6.38
N LYS A 98 -20.83 20.98 7.00
CA LYS A 98 -22.18 21.26 7.52
C LYS A 98 -22.45 20.92 8.99
N ASP A 99 -21.59 20.14 9.68
CA ASP A 99 -21.86 19.77 11.07
C ASP A 99 -20.66 20.04 11.98
N ASP A 100 -20.88 20.87 13.01
CA ASP A 100 -19.96 21.21 14.12
C ASP A 100 -19.68 20.02 15.06
N ASN A 101 -19.84 18.78 14.63
CA ASN A 101 -19.66 17.64 15.50
C ASN A 101 -18.22 17.11 15.36
N PRO A 102 -17.35 17.20 16.41
CA PRO A 102 -16.00 16.67 16.34
C PRO A 102 -16.07 15.16 16.05
N GLN A 103 -15.34 14.69 15.05
CA GLN A 103 -15.24 13.26 14.72
C GLN A 103 -14.93 12.47 16.00
N VAL A 104 -15.83 11.59 16.38
CA VAL A 104 -15.61 10.69 17.52
C VAL A 104 -14.51 9.71 17.09
N ILE A 105 -13.37 9.78 17.76
CA ILE A 105 -12.28 8.82 17.57
C ILE A 105 -12.75 7.49 18.14
N THR A 106 -13.07 6.56 17.25
CA THR A 106 -13.44 5.17 17.57
C THR A 106 -12.19 4.31 17.54
N ASP A 107 -12.18 3.18 18.23
CA ASP A 107 -11.03 2.25 18.24
C ASP A 107 -10.61 1.82 16.83
N ASP A 108 -11.57 1.73 15.90
CA ASP A 108 -11.36 1.31 14.53
C ASP A 108 -10.67 2.40 13.67
N ASN A 109 -11.04 3.68 13.84
CA ASN A 109 -10.45 4.80 13.07
C ASN A 109 -9.30 5.52 13.80
N TYR A 110 -8.93 5.02 14.98
CA TYR A 110 -7.91 5.63 15.85
C TYR A 110 -6.60 5.95 15.12
N GLN A 111 -6.07 4.96 14.40
CA GLN A 111 -4.79 5.10 13.71
C GLN A 111 -4.83 6.14 12.58
N VAL A 112 -5.88 6.12 11.79
CA VAL A 112 -6.06 7.06 10.67
C VAL A 112 -6.28 8.48 11.18
N SER A 113 -7.09 8.64 12.23
CA SER A 113 -7.37 9.95 12.84
C SER A 113 -6.10 10.58 13.42
N HIS A 114 -5.28 9.83 14.14
CA HIS A 114 -4.01 10.31 14.65
C HIS A 114 -2.99 10.62 13.54
N ALA A 115 -2.98 9.87 12.44
CA ALA A 115 -2.16 10.19 11.28
C ALA A 115 -2.61 11.49 10.60
N LYS A 116 -3.92 11.71 10.43
CA LYS A 116 -4.49 12.99 9.95
C LYS A 116 -4.09 14.16 10.85
N ILE A 117 -4.20 14.00 12.17
CA ILE A 117 -3.80 15.02 13.16
C ILE A 117 -2.29 15.31 13.07
N ALA A 118 -1.44 14.28 12.91
CA ALA A 118 0.00 14.44 12.74
C ALA A 118 0.32 15.32 11.54
N ILE A 119 -0.28 14.99 10.38
CA ILE A 119 -0.09 15.74 9.14
C ILE A 119 -0.60 17.19 9.27
N ALA A 120 -1.78 17.40 9.85
CA ALA A 120 -2.35 18.73 10.04
C ALA A 120 -1.48 19.60 10.98
N ARG A 121 -0.91 19.00 12.02
CA ARG A 121 -0.02 19.68 12.96
C ARG A 121 1.37 19.97 12.41
N GLY A 122 1.84 19.22 11.41
CA GLY A 122 3.14 19.40 10.79
C GLY A 122 3.26 20.71 10.00
N GLY A 123 2.18 21.15 9.33
CA GLY A 123 2.21 22.36 8.51
C GLY A 123 3.29 22.29 7.43
N LEU A 124 3.85 23.46 7.04
CA LEU A 124 4.88 23.51 6.01
C LEU A 124 6.27 23.11 6.51
N PHE A 125 6.66 23.54 7.71
CA PHE A 125 8.03 23.41 8.23
C PHE A 125 8.18 22.40 9.38
N GLY A 126 7.07 21.82 9.86
CA GLY A 126 7.10 20.87 10.97
C GLY A 126 7.35 21.48 12.34
N LYS A 127 7.36 20.60 13.35
CA LYS A 127 7.59 20.95 14.78
C LYS A 127 9.04 20.77 15.23
N MET A 128 9.95 20.44 14.37
CA MET A 128 11.33 20.00 14.56
C MET A 128 11.47 18.50 14.92
N PRO A 129 12.59 17.87 14.52
CA PRO A 129 12.87 16.47 14.80
C PRO A 129 12.81 16.14 16.30
N GLY A 130 12.18 15.02 16.64
CA GLY A 130 12.05 14.55 18.02
C GLY A 130 10.92 15.20 18.82
N ARG A 131 10.14 16.12 18.26
CA ARG A 131 9.01 16.79 18.92
C ARG A 131 7.64 16.31 18.44
N SER A 132 7.57 15.15 17.83
CA SER A 132 6.29 14.54 17.47
C SER A 132 5.54 14.12 18.72
N VAL A 133 4.30 14.59 18.85
CA VAL A 133 3.38 14.21 19.92
C VAL A 133 2.60 12.96 19.52
N GLN A 134 2.25 12.83 18.23
CA GLN A 134 1.43 11.73 17.74
C GLN A 134 2.18 10.39 17.71
N ARG A 135 3.51 10.43 17.76
CA ARG A 135 4.35 9.25 17.83
C ARG A 135 4.02 8.33 19.01
N ASP A 136 3.70 8.91 20.15
CA ASP A 136 3.46 8.17 21.40
C ASP A 136 2.02 7.62 21.48
N PHE A 137 1.12 8.15 20.65
CA PHE A 137 -0.28 7.72 20.56
C PHE A 137 -0.52 6.69 19.44
N LEU A 138 0.32 6.65 18.40
CA LEU A 138 0.14 5.75 17.26
C LEU A 138 0.75 4.37 17.55
N PRO A 139 -0.06 3.31 17.67
CA PRO A 139 0.46 1.94 17.66
C PRO A 139 1.16 1.70 16.31
N LEU A 140 2.36 1.11 16.33
CA LEU A 140 3.17 0.88 15.14
C LEU A 140 3.57 2.16 14.36
N ALA A 141 3.68 3.29 15.08
CA ALA A 141 4.06 4.58 14.51
C ALA A 141 5.32 4.51 13.62
N TYR A 142 6.32 3.74 14.06
CA TYR A 142 7.59 3.58 13.35
C TYR A 142 7.54 2.59 12.18
N SER A 143 6.46 1.86 12.01
CA SER A 143 6.29 0.89 10.92
C SER A 143 5.42 1.48 9.80
N ASP A 144 4.13 1.55 10.03
CA ASP A 144 3.14 1.78 8.97
C ASP A 144 2.83 3.26 8.76
N PHE A 145 2.95 4.08 9.81
CA PHE A 145 2.61 5.51 9.81
C PHE A 145 3.83 6.44 9.94
N ILE A 146 5.04 5.92 9.69
CA ILE A 146 6.27 6.71 9.79
C ILE A 146 6.23 7.96 8.91
N PHE A 147 5.57 7.91 7.75
CA PHE A 147 5.45 9.04 6.85
C PHE A 147 4.63 10.20 7.47
N ALA A 148 3.56 9.89 8.21
CA ALA A 148 2.78 10.91 8.92
C ALA A 148 3.62 11.59 10.02
N ILE A 149 4.47 10.83 10.71
CA ILE A 149 5.41 11.36 11.72
C ILE A 149 6.47 12.24 11.07
N ILE A 150 7.02 11.84 9.92
CA ILE A 150 7.97 12.65 9.15
C ILE A 150 7.34 14.00 8.78
N ILE A 151 6.07 14.01 8.38
CA ILE A 151 5.37 15.27 8.07
C ILE A 151 5.12 16.06 9.37
N GLU A 152 4.80 15.44 10.50
CA GLU A 152 4.65 16.17 11.78
C GLU A 152 5.95 16.84 12.21
N GLU A 153 7.09 16.16 12.09
CA GLU A 153 8.40 16.66 12.53
C GLU A 153 9.06 17.63 11.57
N LEU A 154 9.08 17.29 10.27
CA LEU A 154 9.80 18.03 9.21
C LEU A 154 8.87 18.85 8.29
N GLY A 155 7.57 18.78 8.54
CA GLY A 155 6.57 19.45 7.72
C GLY A 155 6.35 18.81 6.35
N LEU A 156 5.54 19.48 5.56
CA LEU A 156 5.26 19.07 4.18
C LEU A 156 6.55 19.04 3.32
N VAL A 157 7.52 19.92 3.64
CA VAL A 157 8.84 19.95 3.00
C VAL A 157 9.57 18.62 3.21
N GLY A 158 9.58 18.08 4.46
CA GLY A 158 10.19 16.78 4.75
C GLY A 158 9.51 15.63 4.00
N GLY A 159 8.17 15.60 3.98
CA GLY A 159 7.40 14.62 3.22
C GLY A 159 7.71 14.69 1.71
N THR A 160 7.81 15.89 1.15
CA THR A 160 8.16 16.12 -0.26
C THR A 160 9.56 15.63 -0.57
N VAL A 161 10.55 15.89 0.30
CA VAL A 161 11.92 15.39 0.12
C VAL A 161 11.94 13.87 0.09
N VAL A 162 11.23 13.19 0.99
CA VAL A 162 11.13 11.73 1.00
C VAL A 162 10.52 11.21 -0.31
N LEU A 163 9.43 11.82 -0.77
CA LEU A 163 8.81 11.47 -2.06
C LEU A 163 9.79 11.61 -3.22
N LEU A 164 10.53 12.74 -3.27
CA LEU A 164 11.52 13.00 -4.32
C LEU A 164 12.66 11.99 -4.30
N LEU A 165 13.09 11.50 -3.12
CA LEU A 165 14.10 10.44 -3.02
C LEU A 165 13.62 9.13 -3.67
N TYR A 166 12.36 8.72 -3.47
CA TYR A 166 11.82 7.55 -4.17
C TYR A 166 11.65 7.75 -5.67
N ILE A 167 11.27 8.96 -6.11
CA ILE A 167 11.24 9.31 -7.54
C ILE A 167 12.65 9.24 -8.13
N MET A 168 13.66 9.78 -7.44
CA MET A 168 15.07 9.70 -7.84
C MET A 168 15.54 8.26 -7.94
N LEU A 169 15.16 7.40 -6.98
CA LEU A 169 15.45 5.97 -7.01
C LEU A 169 14.84 5.32 -8.25
N LEU A 170 13.58 5.62 -8.58
CA LEU A 170 12.92 5.10 -9.77
C LEU A 170 13.65 5.52 -11.06
N ILE A 171 14.05 6.79 -11.17
CA ILE A 171 14.84 7.30 -12.31
C ILE A 171 16.18 6.55 -12.41
N ARG A 172 16.87 6.34 -11.29
CA ARG A 172 18.15 5.59 -11.24
C ARG A 172 17.98 4.15 -11.68
N VAL A 173 16.92 3.47 -11.22
CA VAL A 173 16.57 2.12 -11.67
C VAL A 173 16.39 2.09 -13.20
N GLY A 174 15.68 3.08 -13.77
CA GLY A 174 15.51 3.20 -15.22
C GLY A 174 16.83 3.40 -15.97
N ILE A 175 17.74 4.23 -15.44
CA ILE A 175 19.06 4.47 -16.05
C ILE A 175 19.91 3.20 -16.01
N ILE A 176 19.94 2.50 -14.87
CA ILE A 176 20.70 1.24 -14.72
C ILE A 176 20.14 0.18 -15.68
N ALA A 177 18.81 0.04 -15.74
CA ALA A 177 18.16 -0.92 -16.61
C ALA A 177 18.48 -0.69 -18.10
N ARG A 178 18.64 0.56 -18.52
CA ARG A 178 19.05 0.90 -19.90
C ARG A 178 20.50 0.52 -20.21
N ARG A 179 21.36 0.41 -19.20
CA ARG A 179 22.78 0.01 -19.35
C ARG A 179 22.98 -1.51 -19.33
N CYS A 180 21.98 -2.28 -18.91
CA CYS A 180 22.06 -3.73 -18.87
C CYS A 180 21.93 -4.32 -20.29
N ASN A 181 22.92 -5.13 -20.69
CA ASN A 181 22.95 -5.81 -21.99
C ASN A 181 22.05 -7.06 -22.02
N LEU A 182 21.89 -7.75 -20.88
CA LEU A 182 21.07 -8.95 -20.75
C LEU A 182 19.65 -8.60 -20.35
N LEU A 183 18.69 -9.15 -21.06
CA LEU A 183 17.25 -8.93 -20.77
C LEU A 183 16.88 -9.34 -19.35
N PHE A 184 17.41 -10.45 -18.85
CA PHE A 184 17.14 -10.91 -17.48
C PHE A 184 17.56 -9.88 -16.45
N GLN A 185 18.79 -9.37 -16.54
CA GLN A 185 19.33 -8.36 -15.61
C GLN A 185 18.47 -7.08 -15.66
N LYS A 186 18.11 -6.64 -16.87
CA LYS A 186 17.27 -5.46 -17.07
C LYS A 186 15.94 -5.60 -16.33
N TYR A 187 15.22 -6.70 -16.53
CA TYR A 187 13.92 -6.91 -15.90
C TYR A 187 14.04 -7.13 -14.39
N LEU A 188 15.11 -7.78 -13.93
CA LEU A 188 15.36 -7.96 -12.49
C LEU A 188 15.51 -6.59 -11.79
N VAL A 189 16.35 -5.71 -12.33
CA VAL A 189 16.56 -4.36 -11.78
C VAL A 189 15.26 -3.55 -11.75
N ILE A 190 14.49 -3.58 -12.85
CA ILE A 190 13.20 -2.87 -12.93
C ILE A 190 12.21 -3.45 -11.92
N GLY A 191 12.11 -4.77 -11.79
CA GLY A 191 11.18 -5.44 -10.89
C GLY A 191 11.47 -5.11 -9.42
N CYS A 192 12.73 -5.22 -8.98
CA CYS A 192 13.12 -4.86 -7.63
C CYS A 192 12.88 -3.37 -7.34
N GLY A 193 13.24 -2.48 -8.27
CA GLY A 193 13.03 -1.06 -8.10
C GLY A 193 11.55 -0.66 -8.04
N LEU A 194 10.72 -1.23 -8.93
CA LEU A 194 9.27 -1.01 -8.90
C LEU A 194 8.65 -1.51 -7.60
N MET A 195 9.06 -2.67 -7.10
CA MET A 195 8.53 -3.21 -5.85
C MET A 195 8.77 -2.25 -4.68
N ILE A 196 9.99 -1.75 -4.53
CA ILE A 196 10.34 -0.78 -3.47
C ILE A 196 9.54 0.52 -3.64
N VAL A 197 9.50 1.09 -4.84
CA VAL A 197 8.83 2.38 -5.07
C VAL A 197 7.32 2.28 -4.91
N ILE A 198 6.69 1.23 -5.44
CA ILE A 198 5.23 1.06 -5.33
C ILE A 198 4.84 0.83 -3.87
N GLN A 199 5.60 0.01 -3.13
CA GLN A 199 5.37 -0.17 -1.70
C GLN A 199 5.48 1.15 -0.93
N ALA A 200 6.50 1.97 -1.23
CA ALA A 200 6.66 3.29 -0.63
C ALA A 200 5.50 4.22 -0.95
N LEU A 201 5.09 4.31 -2.22
CA LEU A 201 3.95 5.13 -2.65
C LEU A 201 2.64 4.68 -2.00
N THR A 202 2.43 3.36 -1.87
CA THR A 202 1.26 2.81 -1.18
C THR A 202 1.25 3.21 0.30
N ASN A 203 2.39 3.10 1.01
CA ASN A 203 2.49 3.54 2.41
C ASN A 203 2.22 5.04 2.55
N MET A 204 2.80 5.88 1.69
CA MET A 204 2.54 7.32 1.70
C MET A 204 1.06 7.64 1.42
N ALA A 205 0.44 6.93 0.47
CA ALA A 205 -0.98 7.11 0.15
C ALA A 205 -1.90 6.73 1.33
N VAL A 206 -1.56 5.66 2.06
CA VAL A 206 -2.26 5.28 3.30
C VAL A 206 -2.10 6.34 4.37
N ALA A 207 -0.88 6.84 4.58
CA ALA A 207 -0.61 7.87 5.60
C ALA A 207 -1.40 9.16 5.36
N VAL A 208 -1.61 9.56 4.09
CA VAL A 208 -2.43 10.73 3.72
C VAL A 208 -3.92 10.38 3.48
N ASN A 209 -4.37 9.21 3.90
CA ASN A 209 -5.76 8.73 3.77
C ASN A 209 -6.29 8.67 2.31
N LEU A 210 -5.41 8.46 1.34
CA LEU A 210 -5.81 8.20 -0.05
C LEU A 210 -6.17 6.74 -0.29
N MET A 211 -5.65 5.83 0.53
CA MET A 211 -5.91 4.39 0.47
C MET A 211 -6.21 3.85 1.88
N PRO A 212 -6.98 2.75 1.99
CA PRO A 212 -7.26 2.10 3.27
C PRO A 212 -5.96 1.56 3.89
N VAL A 213 -5.94 1.40 5.20
CA VAL A 213 -4.78 0.92 5.96
C VAL A 213 -4.36 -0.48 5.50
N THR A 214 -3.13 -0.60 5.00
CA THR A 214 -2.59 -1.83 4.41
C THR A 214 -1.64 -2.59 5.32
N GLY A 215 -1.09 -1.96 6.36
CA GLY A 215 -0.09 -2.55 7.24
C GLY A 215 1.25 -2.80 6.53
N GLN A 216 1.57 -2.01 5.50
CA GLN A 216 2.83 -2.13 4.76
C GLN A 216 3.83 -1.07 5.25
N PRO A 217 5.05 -1.47 5.68
CA PRO A 217 6.05 -0.52 6.11
C PRO A 217 6.61 0.28 4.94
N LEU A 218 7.12 1.49 5.23
CA LEU A 218 7.83 2.32 4.26
C LEU A 218 9.25 1.75 4.05
N PRO A 219 9.59 1.22 2.86
CA PRO A 219 10.90 0.60 2.61
C PRO A 219 12.05 1.57 2.90
N LEU A 220 13.17 1.07 3.39
CA LEU A 220 14.40 1.83 3.69
C LEU A 220 14.30 2.84 4.85
N ILE A 221 13.11 3.21 5.30
CA ILE A 221 12.89 4.26 6.33
C ILE A 221 12.22 3.67 7.57
N SER A 222 11.22 2.79 7.39
CA SER A 222 10.49 2.21 8.51
C SER A 222 11.36 1.30 9.38
N ARG A 223 11.16 1.41 10.68
CA ARG A 223 11.78 0.52 11.67
C ARG A 223 10.89 -0.71 11.86
N GLY A 224 10.94 -1.65 10.95
CA GLY A 224 10.25 -2.94 11.05
C GLY A 224 11.26 -4.07 11.01
N GLY A 225 11.16 -5.05 11.93
CA GLY A 225 12.13 -6.14 12.02
C GLY A 225 12.32 -6.93 10.71
N THR A 226 11.31 -7.00 9.87
CA THR A 226 11.36 -7.65 8.55
C THR A 226 11.79 -6.69 7.43
N SER A 227 11.49 -5.39 7.53
CA SER A 227 11.85 -4.42 6.49
C SER A 227 13.36 -4.14 6.44
N THR A 228 14.05 -4.19 7.59
CA THR A 228 15.51 -3.98 7.68
C THR A 228 16.33 -5.18 7.20
N VAL A 229 15.74 -6.37 7.17
CA VAL A 229 16.43 -7.61 6.73
C VAL A 229 16.20 -7.87 5.24
N LEU A 230 15.08 -7.38 4.66
CA LEU A 230 14.70 -7.64 3.28
C LEU A 230 15.02 -6.49 2.31
N THR A 231 15.46 -5.34 2.81
CA THR A 231 15.99 -4.21 2.00
C THR A 231 17.48 -4.08 2.16
#